data_59a093a78c54e95f62e7433457cd93d0
#
_entry.id   59a093a78c54e95f62e7433457cd93d0
#
_cell.length_a   1.000
_cell.length_b   1.000
_cell.length_c   1.000
_cell.angle_alpha   90.00
_cell.angle_beta   90.00
_cell.angle_gamma   90.00
#
_symmetry.space_group_name_H-M   'P 1'
#
loop_
_entity.id
_entity.type
_entity.pdbx_description
1 polymer ?
#
loop_
_entity_poly.entity_id
_entity_poly.type
_entity_poly.pdbx_seq_one_letter_code
_entity_poly.pdbx_strand_id
1 'polypeptide(L)'
;MDKLQEASTDLNTKERFDSWMRLAEFRRDVRKTRIDNSMKVTLGYWAVFVATIAMVAGKELPPTTIWKLFFFLILFSVLFSFAWSRPTYRVNEEDRIASERFRFKAESIVSSQPEAVKVWHVGLFTHLRHYTHMAEFLGGFALTALVLIAGRAV
;
A
#
# COMPACT_ATOMS: atom_id res chain seq x y z
N MET A 1 -18.06 -42.18 -29.02
CA MET A 1 -18.69 -41.07 -28.28
C MET A 1 -17.75 -40.49 -27.22
N ASP A 2 -16.89 -41.28 -26.59
CA ASP A 2 -16.01 -40.84 -25.48
C ASP A 2 -14.98 -39.75 -25.82
N LYS A 3 -14.34 -39.81 -27.00
CA LYS A 3 -13.31 -38.83 -27.40
C LYS A 3 -13.82 -37.39 -27.61
N LEU A 4 -15.07 -37.23 -28.03
CA LEU A 4 -15.68 -35.88 -28.18
C LEU A 4 -16.09 -35.28 -26.83
N GLN A 5 -16.47 -36.14 -25.90
CA GLN A 5 -16.86 -35.76 -24.56
C GLN A 5 -15.61 -35.35 -23.72
N GLU A 6 -14.54 -36.11 -23.87
CA GLU A 6 -13.23 -35.84 -23.25
C GLU A 6 -12.63 -34.51 -23.78
N ALA A 7 -12.64 -34.29 -25.10
CA ALA A 7 -12.19 -33.06 -25.72
C ALA A 7 -13.02 -31.81 -25.28
N SER A 8 -14.34 -31.98 -25.10
CA SER A 8 -15.22 -30.92 -24.62
C SER A 8 -14.97 -30.61 -23.16
N THR A 9 -14.64 -31.60 -22.34
CA THR A 9 -14.31 -31.41 -20.91
C THR A 9 -12.97 -30.70 -20.76
N ASP A 10 -11.97 -31.03 -21.56
CA ASP A 10 -10.65 -30.39 -21.56
C ASP A 10 -10.70 -28.92 -22.02
N LEU A 11 -11.48 -28.63 -23.06
CA LEU A 11 -11.70 -27.25 -23.53
C LEU A 11 -12.34 -26.39 -22.43
N ASN A 12 -13.38 -26.92 -21.78
CA ASN A 12 -14.04 -26.20 -20.67
C ASN A 12 -13.08 -25.97 -19.49
N THR A 13 -12.24 -26.93 -19.18
CA THR A 13 -11.23 -26.82 -18.10
C THR A 13 -10.20 -25.74 -18.42
N LYS A 14 -9.69 -25.69 -19.65
CA LYS A 14 -8.76 -24.69 -20.11
C LYS A 14 -9.37 -23.28 -20.10
N GLU A 15 -10.58 -23.11 -20.60
CA GLU A 15 -11.28 -21.83 -20.59
C GLU A 15 -11.52 -21.33 -19.16
N ARG A 16 -11.87 -22.19 -18.24
CA ARG A 16 -12.03 -21.86 -16.82
C ARG A 16 -10.70 -21.46 -16.18
N PHE A 17 -9.62 -22.19 -16.46
CA PHE A 17 -8.28 -21.83 -16.01
C PHE A 17 -7.88 -20.43 -16.52
N ASP A 18 -7.99 -20.21 -17.83
CA ASP A 18 -7.62 -18.95 -18.46
C ASP A 18 -8.44 -17.77 -17.91
N SER A 19 -9.73 -17.96 -17.65
CA SER A 19 -10.57 -16.92 -17.06
C SER A 19 -10.15 -16.54 -15.65
N TRP A 20 -9.80 -17.49 -14.78
CA TRP A 20 -9.29 -17.21 -13.44
C TRP A 20 -7.91 -16.56 -13.47
N MET A 21 -7.04 -16.99 -14.38
CA MET A 21 -5.72 -16.36 -14.55
C MET A 21 -5.84 -14.90 -15.01
N ARG A 22 -6.71 -14.60 -15.98
CA ARG A 22 -6.99 -13.21 -16.40
C ARG A 22 -7.51 -12.34 -15.25
N LEU A 23 -8.38 -12.87 -14.41
CA LEU A 23 -8.86 -12.15 -13.23
C LEU A 23 -7.74 -11.89 -12.22
N ALA A 24 -6.85 -12.86 -12.01
CA ALA A 24 -5.69 -12.69 -11.14
C ALA A 24 -4.73 -11.62 -11.67
N GLU A 25 -4.43 -11.63 -12.98
CA GLU A 25 -3.60 -10.63 -13.64
C GLU A 25 -4.23 -9.24 -13.58
N PHE A 26 -5.51 -9.12 -13.90
CA PHE A 26 -6.24 -7.84 -13.79
C PHE A 26 -6.14 -7.24 -12.40
N ARG A 27 -6.35 -8.05 -11.34
CA ARG A 27 -6.22 -7.58 -9.95
C ARG A 27 -4.80 -7.15 -9.61
N ARG A 28 -3.80 -7.84 -10.14
CA ARG A 28 -2.39 -7.50 -9.99
C ARG A 28 -2.08 -6.13 -10.64
N ASP A 29 -2.57 -5.90 -11.85
CA ASP A 29 -2.34 -4.66 -12.59
C ASP A 29 -3.03 -3.46 -11.92
N VAL A 30 -4.28 -3.65 -11.47
CA VAL A 30 -5.00 -2.63 -10.67
C VAL A 30 -4.21 -2.27 -9.42
N ARG A 31 -3.69 -3.28 -8.71
CA ARG A 31 -2.86 -3.06 -7.52
C ARG A 31 -1.57 -2.30 -7.85
N LYS A 32 -0.87 -2.67 -8.93
CA LYS A 32 0.35 -1.99 -9.37
C LYS A 32 0.09 -0.51 -9.64
N THR A 33 -0.95 -0.19 -10.40
CA THR A 33 -1.34 1.19 -10.70
C THR A 33 -1.66 1.99 -9.42
N ARG A 34 -2.33 1.36 -8.44
CA ARG A 34 -2.61 2.01 -7.16
C ARG A 34 -1.35 2.25 -6.35
N ILE A 35 -0.41 1.30 -6.32
CA ILE A 35 0.87 1.46 -5.63
C ILE A 35 1.63 2.64 -6.23
N ASP A 36 1.72 2.73 -7.56
CA ASP A 36 2.40 3.82 -8.25
C ASP A 36 1.75 5.18 -7.93
N ASN A 37 0.42 5.26 -7.92
CA ASN A 37 -0.28 6.48 -7.54
C ASN A 37 -0.11 6.81 -6.05
N SER A 38 -0.11 5.80 -5.18
CA SER A 38 0.14 5.97 -3.75
C SER A 38 1.53 6.52 -3.49
N MET A 39 2.54 6.04 -4.20
CA MET A 39 3.91 6.57 -4.09
C MET A 39 3.99 8.04 -4.47
N LYS A 40 3.31 8.47 -5.55
CA LYS A 40 3.28 9.90 -5.95
C LYS A 40 2.66 10.78 -4.86
N VAL A 41 1.57 10.34 -4.24
CA VAL A 41 0.92 11.08 -3.15
C VAL A 41 1.80 11.10 -1.90
N THR A 42 2.47 10.00 -1.56
CA THR A 42 3.43 9.94 -0.45
C THR A 42 4.63 10.85 -0.68
N LEU A 43 5.16 10.93 -1.91
CA LEU A 43 6.21 11.89 -2.26
C LEU A 43 5.72 13.33 -2.10
N GLY A 44 4.50 13.64 -2.49
CA GLY A 44 3.88 14.94 -2.25
C GLY A 44 3.77 15.27 -0.75
N TYR A 45 3.40 14.29 0.07
CA TYR A 45 3.39 14.43 1.52
C TYR A 45 4.78 14.81 2.06
N TRP A 46 5.84 14.10 1.69
CA TRP A 46 7.20 14.40 2.11
C TRP A 46 7.69 15.76 1.59
N ALA A 47 7.28 16.14 0.37
CA ALA A 47 7.65 17.46 -0.19
C ALA A 47 7.14 18.62 0.66
N VAL A 48 5.96 18.50 1.31
CA VAL A 48 5.44 19.52 2.22
C VAL A 48 6.38 19.71 3.41
N PHE A 49 6.93 18.64 4.00
CA PHE A 49 7.89 18.74 5.10
C PHE A 49 9.19 19.39 4.66
N VAL A 50 9.75 18.93 3.53
CA VAL A 50 11.00 19.49 3.00
C VAL A 50 10.84 20.98 2.68
N ALA A 51 9.74 21.37 2.04
CA ALA A 51 9.45 22.78 1.75
C ALA A 51 9.30 23.59 3.04
N THR A 52 8.63 23.06 4.06
CA THR A 52 8.48 23.74 5.34
C THR A 52 9.83 23.93 6.03
N ILE A 53 10.69 22.91 6.06
CA ILE A 53 12.05 22.99 6.59
C ILE A 53 12.84 24.07 5.84
N ALA A 54 12.80 24.06 4.50
CA ALA A 54 13.51 25.04 3.69
C ALA A 54 13.02 26.48 3.91
N MET A 55 11.73 26.65 4.18
CA MET A 55 11.15 27.98 4.50
C MET A 55 11.59 28.51 5.85
N VAL A 56 11.83 27.64 6.83
CA VAL A 56 12.19 27.98 8.21
C VAL A 56 13.70 28.13 8.38
N ALA A 57 14.49 27.34 7.62
CA ALA A 57 15.93 27.33 7.70
C ALA A 57 16.52 28.72 7.42
N GLY A 58 17.34 29.22 8.35
CA GLY A 58 18.00 30.52 8.23
C GLY A 58 17.12 31.75 8.45
N LYS A 59 15.91 31.58 9.01
CA LYS A 59 15.03 32.68 9.37
C LYS A 59 14.80 32.76 10.88
N GLU A 60 14.95 33.92 11.45
CA GLU A 60 14.52 34.20 12.81
C GLU A 60 12.99 34.28 12.85
N LEU A 61 12.34 33.21 13.25
CA LEU A 61 10.89 33.16 13.38
C LEU A 61 10.48 33.30 14.85
N PRO A 62 9.42 34.11 15.13
CA PRO A 62 8.90 34.18 16.47
C PRO A 62 8.44 32.82 16.97
N PRO A 63 8.66 32.46 18.26
CA PRO A 63 8.31 31.18 18.83
C PRO A 63 6.86 30.74 18.57
N THR A 64 5.94 31.70 18.55
CA THR A 64 4.52 31.47 18.25
C THR A 64 4.28 30.92 16.82
N THR A 65 5.07 31.39 15.86
CA THR A 65 4.99 30.90 14.45
C THR A 65 5.54 29.49 14.35
N ILE A 66 6.63 29.17 15.02
CA ILE A 66 7.22 27.81 15.06
C ILE A 66 6.23 26.84 15.66
N TRP A 67 5.55 27.16 16.75
CA TRP A 67 4.53 26.30 17.36
C TRP A 67 3.31 26.11 16.44
N LYS A 68 2.85 27.15 15.73
CA LYS A 68 1.76 27.04 14.77
C LYS A 68 2.12 26.07 13.62
N LEU A 69 3.33 26.18 13.08
CA LEU A 69 3.83 25.27 12.04
C LEU A 69 3.92 23.82 12.56
N PHE A 70 4.40 23.64 13.78
CA PHE A 70 4.48 22.34 14.41
C PHE A 70 3.11 21.67 14.53
N PHE A 71 2.13 22.36 15.09
CA PHE A 71 0.77 21.84 15.21
C PHE A 71 0.14 21.57 13.84
N PHE A 72 0.39 22.45 12.86
CA PHE A 72 -0.08 22.22 11.48
C PHE A 72 0.51 20.94 10.89
N LEU A 73 1.82 20.69 11.01
CA LEU A 73 2.47 19.51 10.47
C LEU A 73 2.01 18.22 11.18
N ILE A 74 1.80 18.27 12.50
CA ILE A 74 1.21 17.13 13.22
C ILE A 74 -0.20 16.84 12.72
N LEU A 75 -1.06 17.86 12.66
CA LEU A 75 -2.43 17.69 12.19
C LEU A 75 -2.46 17.16 10.76
N PHE A 76 -1.61 17.71 9.88
CA PHE A 76 -1.46 17.26 8.52
C PHE A 76 -1.03 15.79 8.44
N SER A 77 -0.07 15.34 9.27
CA SER A 77 0.38 13.94 9.33
C SER A 77 -0.73 13.01 9.81
N VAL A 78 -1.47 13.41 10.82
CA VAL A 78 -2.60 12.65 11.33
C VAL A 78 -3.68 12.51 10.26
N LEU A 79 -4.08 13.61 9.62
CA LEU A 79 -5.08 13.61 8.55
C LEU A 79 -4.61 12.75 7.36
N PHE A 80 -3.35 12.87 6.94
CA PHE A 80 -2.79 12.06 5.87
C PHE A 80 -2.83 10.57 6.21
N SER A 81 -2.44 10.20 7.44
CA SER A 81 -2.47 8.80 7.88
C SER A 81 -3.88 8.21 7.85
N PHE A 82 -4.87 8.95 8.37
CA PHE A 82 -6.24 8.45 8.46
C PHE A 82 -6.99 8.50 7.11
N ALA A 83 -6.86 9.60 6.37
CA ALA A 83 -7.62 9.82 5.15
C ALA A 83 -7.02 9.12 3.92
N TRP A 84 -5.71 8.93 3.90
CA TRP A 84 -5.01 8.38 2.74
C TRP A 84 -4.28 7.07 3.01
N SER A 85 -3.34 7.05 3.96
CA SER A 85 -2.43 5.92 4.14
C SER A 85 -3.18 4.63 4.52
N ARG A 86 -4.04 4.68 5.54
CA ARG A 86 -4.81 3.51 5.98
C ARG A 86 -5.78 2.95 4.93
N PRO A 87 -6.67 3.75 4.30
CA PRO A 87 -7.58 3.25 3.28
C PRO A 87 -6.85 2.66 2.08
N THR A 88 -5.83 3.36 1.56
CA THR A 88 -5.03 2.88 0.43
C THR A 88 -4.36 1.55 0.71
N TYR A 89 -3.82 1.40 1.92
CA TYR A 89 -3.22 0.17 2.36
C TYR A 89 -4.22 -1.00 2.40
N ARG A 90 -5.38 -0.77 3.02
CA ARG A 90 -6.44 -1.80 3.14
C ARG A 90 -6.89 -2.30 1.77
N VAL A 91 -7.16 -1.39 0.84
CA VAL A 91 -7.60 -1.76 -0.50
C VAL A 91 -6.51 -2.49 -1.29
N ASN A 92 -5.25 -2.09 -1.17
CA ASN A 92 -4.12 -2.79 -1.80
C ASN A 92 -3.94 -4.22 -1.26
N GLU A 93 -4.23 -4.44 0.03
CA GLU A 93 -4.18 -5.77 0.64
C GLU A 93 -5.35 -6.65 0.19
N GLU A 94 -6.55 -6.08 0.11
CA GLU A 94 -7.73 -6.79 -0.43
C GLU A 94 -7.50 -7.23 -1.88
N ASP A 95 -6.91 -6.39 -2.74
CA ASP A 95 -6.58 -6.75 -4.13
C ASP A 95 -5.49 -7.83 -4.19
N ARG A 96 -4.50 -7.82 -3.28
CA ARG A 96 -3.49 -8.86 -3.18
C ARG A 96 -4.13 -10.21 -2.86
N ILE A 97 -4.93 -10.26 -1.81
CA ILE A 97 -5.62 -11.48 -1.37
C ILE A 97 -6.56 -11.99 -2.47
N ALA A 98 -7.28 -11.11 -3.15
CA ALA A 98 -8.16 -11.48 -4.26
C ALA A 98 -7.37 -12.09 -5.43
N SER A 99 -6.24 -11.48 -5.83
CA SER A 99 -5.36 -12.00 -6.88
C SER A 99 -4.83 -13.40 -6.55
N GLU A 100 -4.36 -13.60 -5.32
CA GLU A 100 -3.87 -14.90 -4.87
C GLU A 100 -4.99 -15.95 -4.87
N ARG A 101 -6.20 -15.62 -4.40
CA ARG A 101 -7.36 -16.53 -4.42
C ARG A 101 -7.74 -16.94 -5.85
N PHE A 102 -7.73 -16.03 -6.81
CA PHE A 102 -8.02 -16.37 -8.20
C PHE A 102 -6.95 -17.27 -8.81
N ARG A 103 -5.69 -17.01 -8.51
CA ARG A 103 -4.59 -17.86 -8.93
C ARG A 103 -4.72 -19.28 -8.37
N PHE A 104 -5.01 -19.43 -7.07
CA PHE A 104 -5.23 -20.74 -6.46
C PHE A 104 -6.41 -21.49 -7.07
N LYS A 105 -7.50 -20.79 -7.39
CA LYS A 105 -8.62 -21.40 -8.10
C LYS A 105 -8.23 -21.90 -9.49
N ALA A 106 -7.40 -21.17 -10.21
CA ALA A 106 -6.85 -21.62 -11.48
C ALA A 106 -5.97 -22.88 -11.31
N GLU A 107 -5.03 -22.84 -10.36
CA GLU A 107 -4.12 -23.94 -10.07
C GLU A 107 -4.85 -25.21 -9.60
N SER A 108 -5.92 -25.10 -8.82
CA SER A 108 -6.73 -26.23 -8.36
C SER A 108 -7.47 -26.96 -9.48
N ILE A 109 -7.76 -26.26 -10.59
CA ILE A 109 -8.37 -26.88 -11.78
C ILE A 109 -7.39 -27.82 -12.46
N VAL A 110 -6.09 -27.49 -12.45
CA VAL A 110 -5.04 -28.27 -13.12
C VAL A 110 -4.51 -29.39 -12.24
N SER A 111 -4.38 -29.15 -10.93
CA SER A 111 -3.67 -30.06 -10.02
C SER A 111 -4.52 -31.17 -9.44
N SER A 112 -5.83 -31.16 -9.62
CA SER A 112 -6.79 -32.11 -8.99
C SER A 112 -6.60 -32.28 -7.47
N GLN A 113 -5.82 -31.40 -6.85
CA GLN A 113 -5.57 -31.43 -5.40
C GLN A 113 -6.61 -30.60 -4.66
N PRO A 114 -7.20 -31.14 -3.57
CA PRO A 114 -8.15 -30.38 -2.76
C PRO A 114 -7.47 -29.18 -2.10
N GLU A 115 -8.23 -28.13 -1.90
CA GLU A 115 -7.92 -26.77 -1.43
C GLU A 115 -7.11 -26.65 -0.11
N ALA A 116 -6.14 -27.48 0.14
CA ALA A 116 -5.29 -27.40 1.33
C ALA A 116 -4.07 -26.50 1.11
N VAL A 117 -4.24 -25.32 0.55
CA VAL A 117 -3.15 -24.35 0.54
C VAL A 117 -3.30 -23.43 1.76
N LYS A 118 -2.54 -23.79 2.79
CA LYS A 118 -2.35 -22.94 3.98
C LYS A 118 -1.84 -21.58 3.54
N VAL A 119 -2.65 -20.54 3.78
CA VAL A 119 -2.27 -19.12 3.67
C VAL A 119 -1.26 -18.80 4.80
N TRP A 120 -0.07 -19.40 4.73
CA TRP A 120 0.94 -19.29 5.80
C TRP A 120 1.74 -17.98 5.79
N HIS A 121 1.65 -17.19 4.71
CA HIS A 121 2.47 -15.99 4.58
C HIS A 121 1.77 -14.66 4.94
N VAL A 122 0.50 -14.72 5.35
CA VAL A 122 -0.24 -13.48 5.68
C VAL A 122 0.26 -12.82 6.96
N GLY A 123 0.72 -13.60 7.95
CA GLY A 123 1.07 -13.08 9.28
C GLY A 123 2.32 -12.21 9.32
N LEU A 124 3.42 -12.64 8.70
CA LEU A 124 4.71 -11.94 8.83
C LEU A 124 4.74 -10.62 8.05
N PHE A 125 4.17 -10.60 6.85
CA PHE A 125 4.11 -9.39 6.02
C PHE A 125 3.09 -8.37 6.53
N THR A 126 2.02 -8.77 7.20
CA THR A 126 1.09 -7.84 7.86
C THR A 126 1.76 -7.11 9.02
N HIS A 127 2.62 -7.79 9.80
CA HIS A 127 3.38 -7.14 10.87
C HIS A 127 4.43 -6.16 10.33
N LEU A 128 5.27 -6.56 9.38
CA LEU A 128 6.27 -5.68 8.75
C LEU A 128 5.64 -4.42 8.14
N ARG A 129 4.46 -4.52 7.57
CA ARG A 129 3.71 -3.41 6.99
C ARG A 129 3.09 -2.46 8.02
N HIS A 130 2.73 -2.95 9.19
CA HIS A 130 2.32 -2.07 10.29
C HIS A 130 3.47 -1.13 10.69
N TYR A 131 4.72 -1.62 10.61
CA TYR A 131 5.92 -0.82 10.86
C TYR A 131 6.19 0.24 9.78
N THR A 132 5.81 0.04 8.52
CA THR A 132 5.98 1.09 7.49
C THR A 132 5.09 2.30 7.75
N HIS A 133 3.85 2.12 8.19
CA HIS A 133 2.97 3.23 8.60
C HIS A 133 3.46 3.91 9.87
N MET A 134 3.97 3.14 10.83
CA MET A 134 4.63 3.73 12.01
C MET A 134 5.89 4.49 11.62
N ALA A 135 6.68 4.00 10.67
CA ALA A 135 7.88 4.69 10.17
C ALA A 135 7.53 5.99 9.44
N GLU A 136 6.47 6.03 8.63
CA GLU A 136 5.97 7.27 8.02
C GLU A 136 5.53 8.27 9.09
N PHE A 137 4.79 7.81 10.08
CA PHE A 137 4.32 8.66 11.19
C PHE A 137 5.48 9.18 12.05
N LEU A 138 6.41 8.28 12.44
CA LEU A 138 7.59 8.63 13.23
C LEU A 138 8.56 9.50 12.44
N GLY A 139 8.72 9.27 11.13
CA GLY A 139 9.51 10.09 10.23
C GLY A 139 8.94 11.52 10.14
N GLY A 140 7.63 11.67 10.00
CA GLY A 140 6.95 12.96 10.07
C GLY A 140 7.19 13.68 11.42
N PHE A 141 7.11 12.94 12.53
CA PHE A 141 7.40 13.47 13.88
C PHE A 141 8.86 13.89 14.04
N ALA A 142 9.82 13.08 13.57
CA ALA A 142 11.25 13.38 13.63
C ALA A 142 11.59 14.63 12.80
N LEU A 143 11.06 14.75 11.60
CA LEU A 143 11.23 15.95 10.76
C LEU A 143 10.59 17.18 11.38
N THR A 144 9.44 17.03 12.02
CA THR A 144 8.79 18.13 12.73
C THR A 144 9.63 18.59 13.93
N ALA A 145 10.24 17.67 14.66
CA ALA A 145 11.19 18.00 15.74
C ALA A 145 12.45 18.70 15.21
N LEU A 146 12.97 18.28 14.06
CA LEU A 146 14.09 18.95 13.38
C LEU A 146 13.75 20.40 12.99
N VAL A 147 12.53 20.67 12.52
CA VAL A 147 12.08 22.05 12.24
C VAL A 147 12.10 22.90 13.49
N LEU A 148 11.68 22.36 14.65
CA LEU A 148 11.73 23.06 15.92
C LEU A 148 13.16 23.36 16.39
N ILE A 149 14.06 22.40 16.20
CA ILE A 149 15.47 22.54 16.58
C ILE A 149 16.17 23.56 15.67
N ALA A 150 15.97 23.45 14.36
CA ALA A 150 16.55 24.35 13.36
C ALA A 150 16.07 25.81 13.54
N GLY A 151 14.79 26.01 13.92
CA GLY A 151 14.24 27.34 14.21
C GLY A 151 14.67 27.94 15.56
N ARG A 152 15.33 27.15 16.43
CA ARG A 152 15.91 27.65 17.71
C ARG A 152 17.42 27.80 17.68
N ALA A 153 18.10 27.29 16.67
CA ALA A 153 19.56 27.31 16.57
C ALA A 153 20.12 28.60 15.94
N VAL A 154 19.26 29.57 15.69
CA VAL A 154 19.58 30.95 15.30
C VAL A 154 19.08 31.88 16.38
#